data_9efe5228d7e96b50b7d8c126edb339cb
#
_entry.id   9efe5228d7e96b50b7d8c126edb339cb
#
_cell.length_a   1.000
_cell.length_b   1.000
_cell.length_c   1.000
_cell.angle_alpha   90.00
_cell.angle_beta   90.00
_cell.angle_gamma   90.00
#
_symmetry.space_group_name_H-M   'P 1'
#
loop_
_entity.id
_entity.type
_entity.pdbx_description
1 polymer ?
#
loop_
_entity_poly.entity_id
_entity_poly.type
_entity_poly.pdbx_seq_one_letter_code
_entity_poly.pdbx_strand_id
1 'polypeptide(L)'
;AEEDGGGKVFFARAGYFDKVDAVFAWHPGSANYVSGQGCLAVTGVLYSFKGRTAHAAGAPFAGRSALDAAELMNVGCNYLREHIIPEARLHYAYRDVGGTAPNVVQESACVHYYIRAPRVAQMLDIKRRVDDVARGAALMTGTALTIREVDGFSDYVPNRALSELLWQCMREVGAPAWDEADRALAAQFAATLSAGERADNLASTLSATDLPLSHYAGKDLDDGIAPFFYDPKTAEPGSTDVGDVSYCAPTAQCYYAAGALGTGGHTWQMAAQSCSPLGFKGMLAAAAAMALAGARAAADPALLALAREQHAQSCPDGYTCPMPENAVPAYVE
;
A
#
# COMPACT_ATOMS: atom_id res chain seq x y z
N ALA A 1 -7.49 5.51 -8.71
CA ALA A 1 -8.00 6.12 -7.47
C ALA A 1 -7.26 5.56 -6.24
N GLU A 2 -6.89 4.28 -6.24
CA GLU A 2 -6.15 3.67 -5.13
C GLU A 2 -4.69 4.15 -5.16
N GLU A 3 -4.03 4.09 -6.31
CA GLU A 3 -2.62 4.43 -6.50
C GLU A 3 -2.29 5.92 -6.24
N ASP A 4 -3.24 6.83 -6.48
CA ASP A 4 -3.05 8.27 -6.42
C ASP A 4 -4.08 8.97 -5.49
N GLY A 5 -4.23 8.50 -4.26
CA GLY A 5 -5.00 9.26 -3.28
C GLY A 5 -6.15 8.54 -2.59
N GLY A 6 -6.15 7.21 -2.60
CA GLY A 6 -6.96 6.41 -1.69
C GLY A 6 -8.46 6.67 -1.76
N GLY A 7 -9.10 6.39 -2.88
CA GLY A 7 -10.53 6.66 -3.05
C GLY A 7 -11.41 6.07 -1.95
N LYS A 8 -11.08 4.85 -1.46
CA LYS A 8 -11.86 4.16 -0.41
C LYS A 8 -11.74 4.84 0.96
N VAL A 9 -10.64 5.54 1.24
CA VAL A 9 -10.48 6.35 2.47
C VAL A 9 -11.59 7.39 2.58
N PHE A 10 -11.89 8.09 1.48
CA PHE A 10 -12.93 9.11 1.46
C PHE A 10 -14.33 8.50 1.57
N PHE A 11 -14.58 7.32 0.99
CA PHE A 11 -15.83 6.59 1.16
C PHE A 11 -15.99 6.10 2.61
N ALA A 12 -14.92 5.57 3.22
CA ALA A 12 -14.92 5.15 4.62
C ALA A 12 -15.23 6.34 5.55
N ARG A 13 -14.52 7.47 5.36
CA ARG A 13 -14.76 8.70 6.11
C ARG A 13 -16.19 9.23 5.97
N ALA A 14 -16.81 9.06 4.80
CA ALA A 14 -18.19 9.48 4.55
C ALA A 14 -19.25 8.50 5.07
N GLY A 15 -18.85 7.39 5.73
CA GLY A 15 -19.76 6.42 6.33
C GLY A 15 -20.43 5.45 5.35
N TYR A 16 -19.90 5.30 4.13
CA TYR A 16 -20.51 4.40 3.14
C TYR A 16 -20.45 2.93 3.54
N PHE A 17 -19.57 2.56 4.46
CA PHE A 17 -19.41 1.17 4.93
C PHE A 17 -20.07 0.90 6.28
N ASP A 18 -20.68 1.89 6.96
CA ASP A 18 -21.21 1.76 8.33
C ASP A 18 -22.33 0.70 8.47
N LYS A 19 -23.02 0.37 7.36
CA LYS A 19 -24.12 -0.60 7.32
C LYS A 19 -23.80 -1.82 6.47
N VAL A 20 -22.53 -2.06 6.20
CA VAL A 20 -22.08 -3.18 5.37
C VAL A 20 -21.69 -4.34 6.30
N ASP A 21 -22.28 -5.52 6.09
CA ASP A 21 -22.05 -6.70 6.90
C ASP A 21 -20.79 -7.49 6.52
N ALA A 22 -20.38 -7.43 5.24
CA ALA A 22 -19.21 -8.09 4.72
C ALA A 22 -18.70 -7.42 3.45
N VAL A 23 -17.38 -7.36 3.29
CA VAL A 23 -16.70 -6.87 2.09
C VAL A 23 -15.75 -7.92 1.56
N PHE A 24 -15.80 -8.16 0.26
CA PHE A 24 -14.84 -8.98 -0.47
C PHE A 24 -14.12 -8.12 -1.50
N ALA A 25 -12.79 -8.19 -1.49
CA ALA A 25 -11.93 -7.49 -2.42
C ALA A 25 -10.96 -8.47 -3.11
N TRP A 26 -10.43 -8.06 -4.25
CA TRP A 26 -9.34 -8.79 -4.88
C TRP A 26 -8.24 -7.84 -5.33
N HIS A 27 -7.03 -8.37 -5.43
CA HIS A 27 -5.88 -7.68 -5.99
C HIS A 27 -5.24 -8.54 -7.08
N PRO A 28 -4.92 -8.00 -8.27
CA PRO A 28 -4.17 -8.75 -9.28
C PRO A 28 -2.76 -9.05 -8.76
N GLY A 29 -2.32 -10.29 -8.96
CA GLY A 29 -0.99 -10.74 -8.55
C GLY A 29 -0.39 -11.71 -9.54
N SER A 30 0.64 -12.42 -9.15
CA SER A 30 1.21 -13.51 -9.93
C SER A 30 0.89 -14.91 -9.36
N ALA A 31 0.17 -14.97 -8.23
CA ALA A 31 -0.25 -16.20 -7.55
C ALA A 31 -1.68 -16.09 -7.02
N ASN A 32 -2.28 -17.24 -6.62
CA ASN A 32 -3.67 -17.35 -6.19
C ASN A 32 -3.75 -17.71 -4.70
N TYR A 33 -4.13 -16.75 -3.84
CA TYR A 33 -4.24 -16.96 -2.39
C TYR A 33 -5.19 -15.94 -1.74
N VAL A 34 -5.57 -16.20 -0.50
CA VAL A 34 -6.29 -15.22 0.34
C VAL A 34 -5.30 -14.47 1.19
N SER A 35 -5.41 -13.15 1.25
CA SER A 35 -4.61 -12.31 2.14
C SER A 35 -5.05 -12.49 3.58
N GLY A 36 -4.34 -13.33 4.30
CA GLY A 36 -4.55 -13.61 5.73
C GLY A 36 -3.62 -12.84 6.66
N GLN A 37 -2.79 -11.98 6.12
CA GLN A 37 -1.90 -11.06 6.83
C GLN A 37 -2.43 -9.63 6.72
N GLY A 38 -1.98 -8.73 7.61
CA GLY A 38 -2.18 -7.30 7.46
C GLY A 38 -1.33 -6.69 6.34
N CYS A 39 -1.49 -5.41 6.10
CA CYS A 39 -0.53 -4.60 5.35
C CYS A 39 -0.16 -3.36 6.16
N LEU A 40 0.85 -2.60 5.72
CA LEU A 40 1.27 -1.40 6.45
C LEU A 40 0.28 -0.25 6.25
N ALA A 41 -0.02 0.48 7.34
CA ALA A 41 -0.55 1.84 7.24
C ALA A 41 0.51 2.75 6.59
N VAL A 42 0.07 3.75 5.83
CA VAL A 42 0.94 4.72 5.17
C VAL A 42 0.33 6.12 5.19
N THR A 43 1.18 7.14 5.23
CA THR A 43 0.79 8.51 4.89
C THR A 43 1.86 9.16 4.01
N GLY A 44 1.40 9.87 2.98
CA GLY A 44 2.22 10.71 2.10
C GLY A 44 2.11 12.17 2.51
N VAL A 45 3.25 12.82 2.75
CA VAL A 45 3.30 14.19 3.25
C VAL A 45 4.27 15.03 2.44
N LEU A 46 3.82 16.19 1.98
CA LEU A 46 4.67 17.21 1.38
C LEU A 46 5.10 18.22 2.44
N TYR A 47 6.41 18.35 2.63
CA TYR A 47 7.05 19.36 3.46
C TYR A 47 7.64 20.42 2.54
N SER A 48 6.99 21.58 2.44
CA SER A 48 7.37 22.68 1.59
C SER A 48 8.00 23.79 2.42
N PHE A 49 9.25 24.12 2.13
CA PHE A 49 9.97 25.19 2.77
C PHE A 49 10.00 26.43 1.87
N LYS A 50 9.82 27.62 2.45
CA LYS A 50 9.94 28.91 1.79
C LYS A 50 10.95 29.76 2.53
N GLY A 51 12.01 30.10 1.82
CA GLY A 51 13.10 30.94 2.28
C GLY A 51 13.12 32.29 1.58
N ARG A 52 14.34 32.81 1.38
CA ARG A 52 14.60 34.07 0.69
C ARG A 52 15.85 33.93 -0.14
N THR A 53 15.75 34.30 -1.42
CA THR A 53 16.87 34.27 -2.35
C THR A 53 17.90 35.35 -2.02
N ALA A 54 19.16 35.11 -2.36
CA ALA A 54 20.24 36.03 -2.31
C ALA A 54 21.38 35.56 -3.22
N HIS A 55 22.31 36.46 -3.57
CA HIS A 55 23.54 36.06 -4.23
C HIS A 55 24.46 35.33 -3.25
N ALA A 56 24.73 34.06 -3.46
CA ALA A 56 25.38 33.19 -2.50
C ALA A 56 26.82 33.62 -2.15
N ALA A 57 27.55 34.25 -3.07
CA ALA A 57 28.89 34.79 -2.82
C ALA A 57 28.88 36.26 -2.37
N GLY A 58 27.98 37.07 -2.91
CA GLY A 58 27.98 38.51 -2.69
C GLY A 58 27.28 38.96 -1.41
N ALA A 59 26.17 38.30 -1.06
CA ALA A 59 25.34 38.65 0.08
C ALA A 59 24.64 37.42 0.73
N PRO A 60 25.35 36.34 1.09
CA PRO A 60 24.76 35.13 1.64
C PRO A 60 23.96 35.38 2.91
N PHE A 61 24.38 36.32 3.74
CA PHE A 61 23.72 36.70 4.98
C PHE A 61 22.30 37.26 4.78
N ALA A 62 21.99 37.75 3.59
CA ALA A 62 20.65 38.22 3.25
C ALA A 62 19.68 37.09 2.88
N GLY A 63 20.21 35.93 2.52
CA GLY A 63 19.41 34.74 2.14
C GLY A 63 18.90 33.93 3.30
N ARG A 64 17.92 33.04 3.00
CA ARG A 64 17.46 31.95 3.85
C ARG A 64 17.19 30.76 2.93
N SER A 65 18.02 29.73 3.04
CA SER A 65 17.95 28.60 2.11
C SER A 65 16.86 27.63 2.52
N ALA A 66 15.89 27.46 1.65
CA ALA A 66 14.85 26.43 1.78
C ALA A 66 15.43 25.02 1.52
N LEU A 67 16.45 24.92 0.66
CA LEU A 67 17.12 23.64 0.42
C LEU A 67 17.87 23.16 1.65
N ASP A 68 18.59 24.05 2.37
CA ASP A 68 19.25 23.69 3.63
C ASP A 68 18.23 23.20 4.68
N ALA A 69 17.04 23.81 4.73
CA ALA A 69 15.98 23.32 5.60
C ALA A 69 15.54 21.89 5.26
N ALA A 70 15.35 21.60 3.97
CA ALA A 70 14.99 20.27 3.50
C ALA A 70 16.10 19.23 3.78
N GLU A 71 17.36 19.60 3.61
CA GLU A 71 18.51 18.73 3.93
C GLU A 71 18.61 18.47 5.44
N LEU A 72 18.48 19.50 6.28
CA LEU A 72 18.47 19.34 7.74
C LEU A 72 17.30 18.46 8.21
N MET A 73 16.11 18.61 7.61
CA MET A 73 15.00 17.72 7.87
C MET A 73 15.36 16.27 7.53
N ASN A 74 15.94 16.00 6.36
CA ASN A 74 16.33 14.66 5.95
C ASN A 74 17.37 14.05 6.88
N VAL A 75 18.37 14.83 7.32
CA VAL A 75 19.35 14.40 8.32
C VAL A 75 18.67 14.09 9.65
N GLY A 76 17.78 14.96 10.14
CA GLY A 76 17.03 14.75 11.36
C GLY A 76 16.16 13.50 11.31
N CYS A 77 15.47 13.25 10.19
CA CYS A 77 14.70 12.03 9.97
C CYS A 77 15.60 10.77 9.93
N ASN A 78 16.83 10.86 9.42
CA ASN A 78 17.76 9.74 9.46
C ASN A 78 18.18 9.38 10.89
N TYR A 79 18.36 10.36 11.77
CA TYR A 79 18.56 10.10 13.20
C TYR A 79 17.30 9.57 13.88
N LEU A 80 16.11 10.04 13.48
CA LEU A 80 14.84 9.54 14.02
C LEU A 80 14.65 8.04 13.75
N ARG A 81 15.21 7.49 12.66
CA ARG A 81 15.11 6.05 12.33
C ARG A 81 15.64 5.15 13.43
N GLU A 82 16.62 5.58 14.21
CA GLU A 82 17.14 4.83 15.36
C GLU A 82 16.10 4.69 16.48
N HIS A 83 15.11 5.58 16.54
CA HIS A 83 14.20 5.74 17.67
C HIS A 83 12.74 5.47 17.29
N ILE A 84 12.48 4.74 16.21
CA ILE A 84 11.17 4.23 15.79
C ILE A 84 11.20 2.70 15.78
N ILE A 85 10.00 2.09 15.71
CA ILE A 85 9.92 0.61 15.65
C ILE A 85 10.60 0.07 14.40
N PRO A 86 11.24 -1.13 14.47
CA PRO A 86 12.02 -1.70 13.36
C PRO A 86 11.21 -1.93 12.08
N GLU A 87 9.89 -2.19 12.22
CA GLU A 87 8.97 -2.45 11.12
C GLU A 87 8.56 -1.18 10.38
N ALA A 88 8.74 0.01 10.98
CA ALA A 88 8.41 1.27 10.34
C ALA A 88 9.38 1.62 9.20
N ARG A 89 8.89 2.37 8.23
CA ARG A 89 9.71 2.84 7.09
C ARG A 89 9.45 4.32 6.84
N LEU A 90 10.54 5.03 6.54
CA LEU A 90 10.52 6.42 6.08
C LEU A 90 11.19 6.47 4.71
N HIS A 91 10.46 6.90 3.69
CA HIS A 91 10.99 7.12 2.35
C HIS A 91 10.84 8.58 2.00
N TYR A 92 11.73 9.15 1.20
CA TYR A 92 11.53 10.51 0.70
C TYR A 92 12.12 10.71 -0.70
N ALA A 93 11.54 11.69 -1.38
CA ALA A 93 12.07 12.21 -2.64
C ALA A 93 11.87 13.72 -2.69
N TYR A 94 12.78 14.44 -3.37
CA TYR A 94 12.58 15.86 -3.64
C TYR A 94 11.54 16.06 -4.74
N ARG A 95 10.60 16.96 -4.51
CA ARG A 95 9.66 17.48 -5.52
C ARG A 95 10.15 18.80 -6.11
N ASP A 96 10.84 19.59 -5.31
CA ASP A 96 11.46 20.86 -5.70
C ASP A 96 12.75 21.06 -4.89
N VAL A 97 13.81 21.52 -5.54
CA VAL A 97 15.11 21.83 -4.93
C VAL A 97 15.46 23.31 -5.07
N GLY A 98 14.54 24.14 -5.55
CA GLY A 98 14.74 25.60 -5.67
C GLY A 98 15.63 26.04 -6.81
N GLY A 99 15.81 25.19 -7.83
CA GLY A 99 16.64 25.48 -9.01
C GLY A 99 18.02 24.82 -8.99
N THR A 100 18.80 25.08 -10.04
CA THR A 100 20.09 24.40 -10.30
C THR A 100 21.32 25.33 -10.24
N ALA A 101 21.10 26.64 -9.99
CA ALA A 101 22.20 27.63 -9.97
C ALA A 101 22.85 27.68 -8.57
N PRO A 102 24.10 27.21 -8.38
CA PRO A 102 24.72 27.12 -7.06
C PRO A 102 25.10 28.49 -6.46
N ASN A 103 25.08 29.55 -7.25
CA ASN A 103 25.36 30.93 -6.82
C ASN A 103 24.11 31.70 -6.40
N VAL A 104 22.95 31.02 -6.31
CA VAL A 104 21.67 31.59 -5.86
C VAL A 104 21.20 30.80 -4.65
N VAL A 105 20.93 31.49 -3.53
CA VAL A 105 20.31 30.87 -2.36
C VAL A 105 18.88 30.46 -2.72
N GLN A 106 18.54 29.18 -2.51
CA GLN A 106 17.26 28.60 -2.91
C GLN A 106 16.13 29.11 -1.99
N GLU A 107 15.12 29.75 -2.59
CA GLU A 107 13.99 30.28 -1.82
C GLU A 107 12.83 29.29 -1.66
N SER A 108 12.83 28.17 -2.41
CA SER A 108 11.85 27.10 -2.29
C SER A 108 12.52 25.74 -2.24
N ALA A 109 11.95 24.81 -1.50
CA ALA A 109 12.25 23.40 -1.58
C ALA A 109 11.04 22.61 -1.10
N CYS A 110 10.81 21.44 -1.68
CA CYS A 110 9.73 20.55 -1.28
C CYS A 110 10.22 19.10 -1.24
N VAL A 111 10.01 18.44 -0.11
CA VAL A 111 10.32 17.01 0.07
C VAL A 111 9.01 16.26 0.29
N HIS A 112 8.83 15.16 -0.46
CA HIS A 112 7.73 14.23 -0.29
C HIS A 112 8.19 13.05 0.56
N TYR A 113 7.54 12.82 1.68
CA TYR A 113 7.77 11.68 2.55
C TYR A 113 6.64 10.67 2.47
N TYR A 114 6.96 9.38 2.42
CA TYR A 114 6.09 8.29 2.82
C TYR A 114 6.53 7.76 4.18
N ILE A 115 5.57 7.69 5.11
CA ILE A 115 5.74 7.19 6.48
C ILE A 115 4.86 5.96 6.62
N ARG A 116 5.46 4.80 6.92
CA ARG A 116 4.76 3.52 7.03
C ARG A 116 4.99 2.88 8.39
N ALA A 117 3.94 2.22 8.91
CA ALA A 117 4.03 1.42 10.13
C ALA A 117 2.98 0.29 10.11
N PRO A 118 3.15 -0.78 10.92
CA PRO A 118 2.19 -1.90 10.98
C PRO A 118 0.77 -1.50 11.39
N ARG A 119 0.61 -0.40 12.14
CA ARG A 119 -0.70 0.10 12.59
C ARG A 119 -0.82 1.60 12.36
N VAL A 120 -2.03 2.05 12.02
CA VAL A 120 -2.32 3.47 11.76
C VAL A 120 -1.95 4.36 12.94
N ALA A 121 -2.21 3.95 14.18
CA ALA A 121 -1.84 4.72 15.37
C ALA A 121 -0.31 4.91 15.51
N GLN A 122 0.48 3.88 15.18
CA GLN A 122 1.94 3.96 15.17
C GLN A 122 2.44 4.88 14.05
N MET A 123 1.84 4.78 12.87
CA MET A 123 2.15 5.64 11.72
C MET A 123 1.89 7.10 12.04
N LEU A 124 0.76 7.43 12.68
CA LEU A 124 0.40 8.80 13.07
C LEU A 124 1.36 9.35 14.14
N ASP A 125 1.79 8.54 15.13
CA ASP A 125 2.80 8.98 16.09
C ASP A 125 4.15 9.29 15.42
N ILE A 126 4.60 8.43 14.52
CA ILE A 126 5.84 8.65 13.78
C ILE A 126 5.73 9.90 12.89
N LYS A 127 4.58 10.09 12.20
CA LYS A 127 4.32 11.30 11.41
C LYS A 127 4.46 12.56 12.25
N ARG A 128 3.85 12.60 13.43
CA ARG A 128 3.97 13.74 14.36
C ARG A 128 5.42 14.07 14.67
N ARG A 129 6.27 13.06 14.89
CA ARG A 129 7.70 13.24 15.16
C ARG A 129 8.46 13.71 13.92
N VAL A 130 8.11 13.27 12.73
CA VAL A 130 8.66 13.78 11.46
C VAL A 130 8.26 15.25 11.25
N ASP A 131 7.00 15.61 11.55
CA ASP A 131 6.54 17.01 11.52
C ASP A 131 7.36 17.90 12.48
N ASP A 132 7.71 17.41 13.66
CA ASP A 132 8.54 18.15 14.62
C ASP A 132 9.98 18.33 14.13
N VAL A 133 10.55 17.32 13.45
CA VAL A 133 11.85 17.46 12.78
C VAL A 133 11.80 18.55 11.69
N ALA A 134 10.74 18.56 10.87
CA ALA A 134 10.56 19.59 9.84
C ALA A 134 10.42 20.99 10.44
N ARG A 135 9.67 21.15 11.54
CA ARG A 135 9.56 22.42 12.28
C ARG A 135 10.91 22.87 12.83
N GLY A 136 11.69 21.94 13.38
CA GLY A 136 13.06 22.20 13.84
C GLY A 136 13.97 22.67 12.72
N ALA A 137 13.93 22.03 11.56
CA ALA A 137 14.72 22.43 10.38
C ALA A 137 14.34 23.85 9.89
N ALA A 138 13.05 24.17 9.84
CA ALA A 138 12.56 25.50 9.48
C ALA A 138 13.04 26.58 10.47
N LEU A 139 13.00 26.25 11.77
CA LEU A 139 13.49 27.17 12.83
C LEU A 139 15.00 27.42 12.71
N MET A 140 15.81 26.39 12.47
CA MET A 140 17.27 26.50 12.32
C MET A 140 17.67 27.36 11.12
N THR A 141 16.91 27.33 10.04
CA THR A 141 17.23 28.04 8.79
C THR A 141 16.51 29.38 8.65
N GLY A 142 15.56 29.68 9.54
CA GLY A 142 14.74 30.88 9.45
C GLY A 142 13.82 30.87 8.21
N THR A 143 13.33 29.69 7.79
CA THR A 143 12.39 29.51 6.68
C THR A 143 10.97 29.28 7.18
N ALA A 144 9.97 29.51 6.33
CA ALA A 144 8.59 29.12 6.61
C ALA A 144 8.36 27.68 6.14
N LEU A 145 7.53 26.91 6.88
CA LEU A 145 7.16 25.54 6.59
C LEU A 145 5.66 25.42 6.34
N THR A 146 5.30 24.68 5.27
CA THR A 146 3.93 24.20 5.04
C THR A 146 3.98 22.68 5.01
N ILE A 147 3.11 22.04 5.78
CA ILE A 147 2.93 20.58 5.81
C ILE A 147 1.59 20.27 5.16
N ARG A 148 1.58 19.37 4.16
CA ARG A 148 0.37 18.95 3.47
C ARG A 148 0.36 17.45 3.26
N GLU A 149 -0.60 16.76 3.88
CA GLU A 149 -0.89 15.37 3.63
C GLU A 149 -1.53 15.24 2.23
N VAL A 150 -1.03 14.30 1.43
CA VAL A 150 -1.48 14.07 0.06
C VAL A 150 -2.16 12.72 -0.13
N ASP A 151 -1.80 11.74 0.69
CA ASP A 151 -2.51 10.48 0.82
C ASP A 151 -2.33 9.90 2.24
N GLY A 152 -3.14 8.87 2.57
CA GLY A 152 -3.04 8.17 3.84
C GLY A 152 -4.01 7.00 3.86
N PHE A 153 -3.50 5.79 4.22
CA PHE A 153 -4.26 4.56 4.33
C PHE A 153 -4.04 3.92 5.68
N SER A 154 -5.10 3.35 6.25
CA SER A 154 -5.00 2.48 7.41
C SER A 154 -4.34 1.15 7.03
N ASP A 155 -3.82 0.45 8.01
CA ASP A 155 -3.41 -0.95 7.85
C ASP A 155 -4.62 -1.84 7.56
N TYR A 156 -4.40 -2.92 6.80
CA TYR A 156 -5.45 -3.89 6.52
C TYR A 156 -5.62 -4.86 7.68
N VAL A 157 -6.87 -5.06 8.10
CA VAL A 157 -7.27 -5.99 9.17
C VAL A 157 -8.11 -7.12 8.55
N PRO A 158 -7.52 -8.30 8.25
CA PRO A 158 -8.26 -9.40 7.66
C PRO A 158 -9.28 -9.98 8.65
N ASN A 159 -10.50 -10.27 8.19
CA ASN A 159 -11.51 -10.99 8.94
C ASN A 159 -11.37 -12.49 8.70
N ARG A 160 -11.08 -13.28 9.74
CA ARG A 160 -10.80 -14.72 9.59
C ARG A 160 -11.96 -15.50 8.98
N ALA A 161 -13.18 -15.29 9.47
CA ALA A 161 -14.35 -16.04 9.00
C ALA A 161 -14.64 -15.79 7.52
N LEU A 162 -14.55 -14.54 7.08
CA LEU A 162 -14.72 -14.17 5.67
C LEU A 162 -13.55 -14.64 4.80
N SER A 163 -12.32 -14.58 5.32
CA SER A 163 -11.13 -15.06 4.60
C SER A 163 -11.20 -16.58 4.35
N GLU A 164 -11.65 -17.34 5.34
CA GLU A 164 -11.85 -18.80 5.20
C GLU A 164 -12.96 -19.13 4.20
N LEU A 165 -14.09 -18.42 4.25
CA LEU A 165 -15.15 -18.55 3.25
C LEU A 165 -14.63 -18.23 1.84
N LEU A 166 -13.92 -17.11 1.67
CA LEU A 166 -13.37 -16.71 0.38
C LEU A 166 -12.39 -17.76 -0.16
N TRP A 167 -11.52 -18.30 0.69
CA TRP A 167 -10.62 -19.39 0.33
C TRP A 167 -11.36 -20.65 -0.14
N GLN A 168 -12.43 -21.05 0.55
CA GLN A 168 -13.25 -22.20 0.13
C GLN A 168 -13.88 -21.94 -1.25
N CYS A 169 -14.37 -20.71 -1.50
CA CYS A 169 -14.92 -20.33 -2.79
C CYS A 169 -13.85 -20.29 -3.89
N MET A 170 -12.63 -19.80 -3.58
CA MET A 170 -11.50 -19.85 -4.51
C MET A 170 -11.15 -21.31 -4.91
N ARG A 171 -11.16 -22.22 -3.93
CA ARG A 171 -10.90 -23.66 -4.23
C ARG A 171 -11.96 -24.29 -5.10
N GLU A 172 -13.21 -23.87 -4.99
CA GLU A 172 -14.33 -24.38 -5.79
C GLU A 172 -14.27 -23.81 -7.23
N VAL A 173 -14.00 -22.52 -7.36
CA VAL A 173 -13.83 -21.86 -8.67
C VAL A 173 -12.55 -22.34 -9.37
N GLY A 174 -11.49 -22.57 -8.60
CA GLY A 174 -10.16 -22.96 -9.10
C GLY A 174 -9.30 -21.78 -9.52
N ALA A 175 -8.09 -22.08 -9.94
CA ALA A 175 -7.17 -21.14 -10.58
C ALA A 175 -7.71 -20.75 -11.98
N PRO A 176 -7.25 -19.62 -12.56
CA PRO A 176 -7.62 -19.25 -13.92
C PRO A 176 -7.32 -20.39 -14.91
N ALA A 177 -8.23 -20.65 -15.84
CA ALA A 177 -8.11 -21.75 -16.81
C ALA A 177 -7.12 -21.37 -17.92
N TRP A 178 -5.84 -21.62 -17.67
CA TRP A 178 -4.76 -21.33 -18.60
C TRP A 178 -4.72 -22.30 -19.78
N ASP A 179 -4.78 -21.77 -20.99
CA ASP A 179 -4.55 -22.53 -22.22
C ASP A 179 -3.08 -22.47 -22.67
N GLU A 180 -2.79 -23.09 -23.83
CA GLU A 180 -1.43 -23.13 -24.37
C GLU A 180 -0.90 -21.76 -24.78
N ALA A 181 -1.77 -20.88 -25.31
CA ALA A 181 -1.39 -19.52 -25.70
C ALA A 181 -1.05 -18.66 -24.47
N ASP A 182 -1.80 -18.82 -23.36
CA ASP A 182 -1.51 -18.16 -22.08
C ASP A 182 -0.15 -18.59 -21.53
N ARG A 183 0.13 -19.90 -21.54
CA ARG A 183 1.43 -20.44 -21.07
C ARG A 183 2.58 -19.95 -21.92
N ALA A 184 2.40 -19.88 -23.24
CA ALA A 184 3.41 -19.34 -24.16
C ALA A 184 3.65 -17.84 -23.91
N LEU A 185 2.59 -17.07 -23.66
CA LEU A 185 2.69 -15.65 -23.33
C LEU A 185 3.40 -15.45 -21.99
N ALA A 186 3.01 -16.20 -20.96
CA ALA A 186 3.64 -16.13 -19.64
C ALA A 186 5.13 -16.48 -19.70
N ALA A 187 5.51 -17.51 -20.45
CA ALA A 187 6.91 -17.87 -20.64
C ALA A 187 7.74 -16.75 -21.29
N GLN A 188 7.16 -15.98 -22.24
CA GLN A 188 7.81 -14.82 -22.83
C GLN A 188 8.07 -13.73 -21.81
N PHE A 189 7.11 -13.42 -20.93
CA PHE A 189 7.31 -12.46 -19.86
C PHE A 189 8.29 -12.97 -18.80
N ALA A 190 8.19 -14.23 -18.40
CA ALA A 190 9.12 -14.86 -17.46
C ALA A 190 10.57 -14.82 -17.96
N ALA A 191 10.79 -14.96 -19.27
CA ALA A 191 12.12 -14.86 -19.88
C ALA A 191 12.74 -13.44 -19.83
N THR A 192 11.96 -12.41 -19.53
CA THR A 192 12.46 -11.04 -19.33
C THR A 192 12.99 -10.81 -17.92
N LEU A 193 12.84 -11.75 -17.02
CA LEU A 193 13.26 -11.67 -15.62
C LEU A 193 14.41 -12.65 -15.36
N SER A 194 15.41 -12.24 -14.63
CA SER A 194 16.42 -13.16 -14.10
C SER A 194 15.81 -14.06 -13.00
N ALA A 195 16.48 -15.17 -12.73
CA ALA A 195 16.07 -16.07 -11.65
C ALA A 195 16.06 -15.38 -10.28
N GLY A 196 17.00 -14.45 -10.04
CA GLY A 196 17.06 -13.64 -8.81
C GLY A 196 15.85 -12.72 -8.69
N GLU A 197 15.56 -11.93 -9.73
CA GLU A 197 14.38 -11.04 -9.73
C GLU A 197 13.07 -11.82 -9.52
N ARG A 198 12.91 -12.98 -10.15
CA ARG A 198 11.73 -13.83 -9.92
C ARG A 198 11.63 -14.28 -8.46
N ALA A 199 12.73 -14.70 -7.85
CA ALA A 199 12.76 -15.14 -6.46
C ALA A 199 12.44 -13.97 -5.50
N ASP A 200 13.03 -12.79 -5.72
CA ASP A 200 12.79 -11.60 -4.93
C ASP A 200 11.33 -11.12 -5.04
N ASN A 201 10.77 -11.13 -6.25
CA ASN A 201 9.37 -10.76 -6.48
C ASN A 201 8.36 -11.75 -5.86
N LEU A 202 8.76 -13.02 -5.69
CA LEU A 202 7.94 -14.03 -5.01
C LEU A 202 8.04 -13.96 -3.50
N ALA A 203 8.98 -13.21 -2.92
CA ALA A 203 9.22 -13.21 -1.48
C ALA A 203 7.97 -12.84 -0.66
N SER A 204 7.21 -11.83 -1.09
CA SER A 204 5.95 -11.45 -0.44
C SER A 204 4.88 -12.54 -0.58
N THR A 205 4.74 -13.15 -1.76
CA THR A 205 3.83 -14.26 -2.00
C THR A 205 4.16 -15.47 -1.11
N LEU A 206 5.44 -15.80 -0.97
CA LEU A 206 5.89 -16.90 -0.10
C LEU A 206 5.59 -16.61 1.37
N SER A 207 5.80 -15.37 1.81
CA SER A 207 5.42 -14.93 3.17
C SER A 207 3.90 -15.00 3.40
N ALA A 208 3.11 -14.59 2.41
CA ALA A 208 1.64 -14.57 2.51
C ALA A 208 0.99 -15.96 2.40
N THR A 209 1.69 -16.96 1.93
CA THR A 209 1.15 -18.33 1.70
C THR A 209 1.78 -19.41 2.56
N ASP A 210 2.87 -19.10 3.25
CA ASP A 210 3.71 -20.08 3.97
C ASP A 210 4.19 -21.23 3.08
N LEU A 211 4.34 -20.97 1.78
CA LEU A 211 4.81 -21.97 0.80
C LEU A 211 6.32 -21.81 0.54
N PRO A 212 7.05 -22.91 0.33
CA PRO A 212 8.46 -22.83 -0.06
C PRO A 212 8.58 -22.40 -1.54
N LEU A 213 9.68 -21.72 -1.89
CA LEU A 213 9.99 -21.32 -3.26
C LEU A 213 9.93 -22.50 -4.25
N SER A 214 10.28 -23.71 -3.80
CA SER A 214 10.20 -24.92 -4.60
C SER A 214 8.80 -25.28 -5.09
N HIS A 215 7.75 -24.77 -4.44
CA HIS A 215 6.36 -24.93 -4.88
C HIS A 215 6.13 -24.37 -6.30
N TYR A 216 6.82 -23.29 -6.61
CA TYR A 216 6.71 -22.57 -7.88
C TYR A 216 7.83 -22.93 -8.88
N ALA A 217 8.72 -23.87 -8.52
CA ALA A 217 9.83 -24.24 -9.39
C ALA A 217 9.35 -24.79 -10.73
N GLY A 218 9.88 -24.27 -11.83
CA GLY A 218 9.55 -24.69 -13.19
C GLY A 218 8.17 -24.24 -13.70
N LYS A 219 7.45 -23.41 -12.96
CA LYS A 219 6.16 -22.86 -13.39
C LYS A 219 6.33 -21.41 -13.88
N ASP A 220 5.64 -21.06 -14.95
CA ASP A 220 5.50 -19.68 -15.45
C ASP A 220 4.14 -19.07 -15.14
N LEU A 221 3.16 -19.88 -14.72
CA LEU A 221 1.85 -19.46 -14.22
C LEU A 221 1.50 -20.26 -12.97
N ASP A 222 0.80 -19.61 -12.03
CA ASP A 222 0.20 -20.32 -10.92
C ASP A 222 -1.13 -20.96 -11.37
N ASP A 223 -1.19 -22.28 -11.26
CA ASP A 223 -2.31 -23.12 -11.67
C ASP A 223 -3.02 -23.81 -10.49
N GLY A 224 -2.73 -23.35 -9.28
CA GLY A 224 -3.32 -23.84 -8.03
C GLY A 224 -3.92 -22.71 -7.18
N ILE A 225 -4.57 -23.10 -6.09
CA ILE A 225 -4.94 -22.18 -5.00
C ILE A 225 -4.09 -22.56 -3.78
N ALA A 226 -3.36 -21.59 -3.24
CA ALA A 226 -2.52 -21.81 -2.06
C ALA A 226 -3.35 -22.31 -0.85
N PRO A 227 -2.76 -23.10 0.06
CA PRO A 227 -3.40 -23.43 1.33
C PRO A 227 -3.87 -22.19 2.09
N PHE A 228 -4.89 -22.35 2.91
CA PHE A 228 -5.34 -21.26 3.79
C PHE A 228 -4.24 -20.94 4.80
N PHE A 229 -3.73 -19.72 4.74
CA PHE A 229 -2.78 -19.18 5.71
C PHE A 229 -3.39 -17.92 6.34
N TYR A 230 -3.30 -17.80 7.65
CA TYR A 230 -3.86 -16.68 8.39
C TYR A 230 -2.97 -16.31 9.58
N ASP A 231 -2.29 -15.19 9.48
CA ASP A 231 -1.48 -14.60 10.55
C ASP A 231 -1.64 -13.06 10.59
N PRO A 232 -2.68 -12.54 11.27
CA PRO A 232 -2.97 -11.10 11.31
C PRO A 232 -1.93 -10.30 12.14
N LYS A 233 -0.94 -10.97 12.74
CA LYS A 233 0.14 -10.30 13.49
C LYS A 233 1.29 -9.87 12.59
N THR A 234 1.42 -10.48 11.43
CA THR A 234 2.37 -10.09 10.40
C THR A 234 1.71 -9.14 9.40
N ALA A 235 2.52 -8.30 8.78
CA ALA A 235 2.06 -7.35 7.77
C ALA A 235 2.91 -7.48 6.51
N GLU A 236 2.26 -7.58 5.37
CA GLU A 236 2.90 -7.42 4.07
C GLU A 236 3.46 -5.99 3.94
N PRO A 237 4.58 -5.79 3.24
CA PRO A 237 5.23 -4.47 3.15
C PRO A 237 4.43 -3.44 2.32
N GLY A 238 3.42 -3.87 1.58
CA GLY A 238 2.51 -3.02 0.81
C GLY A 238 1.56 -2.20 1.68
N SER A 239 0.75 -1.39 1.03
CA SER A 239 -0.36 -0.63 1.63
C SER A 239 -1.50 -0.58 0.62
N THR A 240 -2.74 -0.53 1.09
CA THR A 240 -3.93 -0.41 0.25
C THR A 240 -5.04 0.31 0.99
N ASP A 241 -5.86 1.09 0.28
CA ASP A 241 -7.03 1.76 0.85
C ASP A 241 -8.18 0.80 1.24
N VAL A 242 -8.05 -0.51 0.96
CA VAL A 242 -8.90 -1.56 1.53
C VAL A 242 -8.69 -1.66 3.06
N GLY A 243 -7.54 -1.21 3.57
CA GLY A 243 -7.28 -1.07 4.99
C GLY A 243 -8.36 -0.26 5.69
N ASP A 244 -8.69 0.92 5.16
CA ASP A 244 -9.73 1.80 5.72
C ASP A 244 -11.12 1.13 5.72
N VAL A 245 -11.44 0.38 4.68
CA VAL A 245 -12.68 -0.42 4.61
C VAL A 245 -12.71 -1.48 5.71
N SER A 246 -11.58 -2.14 5.97
CA SER A 246 -11.46 -3.21 6.97
C SER A 246 -11.64 -2.73 8.41
N TYR A 247 -11.49 -1.44 8.68
CA TYR A 247 -11.85 -0.84 9.97
C TYR A 247 -13.34 -0.50 10.09
N CYS A 248 -14.05 -0.34 8.96
CA CYS A 248 -15.47 -0.01 8.94
C CYS A 248 -16.37 -1.25 8.91
N ALA A 249 -15.93 -2.32 8.23
CA ALA A 249 -16.70 -3.54 8.02
C ALA A 249 -15.81 -4.78 7.98
N PRO A 250 -16.31 -5.97 8.35
CA PRO A 250 -15.61 -7.23 8.18
C PRO A 250 -15.17 -7.41 6.72
N THR A 251 -13.86 -7.58 6.46
CA THR A 251 -13.31 -7.57 5.10
C THR A 251 -12.39 -8.75 4.87
N ALA A 252 -12.51 -9.39 3.70
CA ALA A 252 -11.57 -10.37 3.18
C ALA A 252 -11.08 -9.97 1.79
N GLN A 253 -9.80 -10.21 1.51
CA GLN A 253 -9.17 -9.92 0.23
C GLN A 253 -8.47 -11.17 -0.30
N CYS A 254 -8.56 -11.39 -1.63
CA CYS A 254 -7.79 -12.41 -2.30
C CYS A 254 -6.87 -11.83 -3.37
N TYR A 255 -5.88 -12.63 -3.73
CA TYR A 255 -5.05 -12.43 -4.90
C TYR A 255 -5.38 -13.51 -5.92
N TYR A 256 -5.46 -13.12 -7.19
CA TYR A 256 -5.53 -14.03 -8.31
C TYR A 256 -4.44 -13.69 -9.32
N ALA A 257 -3.85 -14.74 -9.88
CA ALA A 257 -2.84 -14.59 -10.91
C ALA A 257 -3.43 -13.88 -12.14
N ALA A 258 -2.86 -12.75 -12.48
CA ALA A 258 -3.21 -11.91 -13.63
C ALA A 258 -2.00 -11.69 -14.54
N GLY A 259 -0.90 -12.43 -14.31
CA GLY A 259 0.34 -12.39 -15.06
C GLY A 259 1.27 -13.54 -14.72
N ALA A 260 2.41 -13.57 -15.38
CA ALA A 260 3.44 -14.60 -15.20
C ALA A 260 3.95 -14.60 -13.75
N LEU A 261 4.17 -15.80 -13.23
CA LEU A 261 4.62 -16.02 -11.85
C LEU A 261 5.96 -15.36 -11.59
N GLY A 262 6.03 -14.56 -10.51
CA GLY A 262 7.20 -13.76 -10.16
C GLY A 262 7.34 -12.46 -10.95
N THR A 263 6.29 -12.01 -11.65
CA THR A 263 6.24 -10.63 -12.15
C THR A 263 6.03 -9.68 -10.99
N GLY A 264 6.95 -8.70 -10.84
CA GLY A 264 6.85 -7.67 -9.80
C GLY A 264 5.74 -6.66 -10.09
N GLY A 265 5.09 -6.15 -9.04
CA GLY A 265 4.20 -5.00 -9.14
C GLY A 265 4.94 -3.73 -9.62
N HIS A 266 4.20 -2.75 -10.17
CA HIS A 266 4.75 -1.47 -10.67
C HIS A 266 5.84 -1.62 -11.75
N THR A 267 5.79 -2.69 -12.55
CA THR A 267 6.72 -2.93 -13.65
C THR A 267 6.01 -2.86 -15.00
N TRP A 268 6.77 -2.61 -16.08
CA TRP A 268 6.21 -2.63 -17.43
C TRP A 268 5.64 -4.00 -17.80
N GLN A 269 6.24 -5.09 -17.27
CA GLN A 269 5.75 -6.45 -17.47
C GLN A 269 4.35 -6.62 -16.90
N MET A 270 4.11 -6.14 -15.67
CA MET A 270 2.78 -6.21 -15.06
C MET A 270 1.77 -5.32 -15.81
N ALA A 271 2.16 -4.12 -16.20
CA ALA A 271 1.31 -3.22 -16.98
C ALA A 271 0.91 -3.85 -18.34
N ALA A 272 1.86 -4.48 -19.03
CA ALA A 272 1.58 -5.14 -20.31
C ALA A 272 0.66 -6.36 -20.17
N GLN A 273 0.81 -7.13 -19.08
CA GLN A 273 0.02 -8.33 -18.82
C GLN A 273 -1.41 -8.02 -18.35
N SER A 274 -1.62 -6.91 -17.66
CA SER A 274 -2.93 -6.54 -17.11
C SER A 274 -4.02 -6.36 -18.17
N CYS A 275 -3.64 -5.96 -19.40
CA CYS A 275 -4.55 -5.85 -20.54
C CYS A 275 -4.36 -7.01 -21.55
N SER A 276 -4.12 -8.21 -21.05
CA SER A 276 -3.91 -9.44 -21.82
C SER A 276 -4.90 -10.53 -21.41
N PRO A 277 -4.96 -11.67 -22.14
CA PRO A 277 -5.74 -12.82 -21.69
C PRO A 277 -5.42 -13.29 -20.27
N LEU A 278 -4.16 -13.15 -19.82
CA LEU A 278 -3.75 -13.48 -18.43
C LEU A 278 -4.52 -12.60 -17.41
N GLY A 279 -4.49 -11.28 -17.60
CA GLY A 279 -5.20 -10.33 -16.74
C GLY A 279 -6.70 -10.57 -16.73
N PHE A 280 -7.31 -10.80 -17.90
CA PHE A 280 -8.76 -11.04 -18.03
C PHE A 280 -9.21 -12.34 -17.36
N LYS A 281 -8.46 -13.43 -17.51
CA LYS A 281 -8.78 -14.71 -16.87
C LYS A 281 -8.65 -14.64 -15.35
N GLY A 282 -7.60 -13.98 -14.83
CA GLY A 282 -7.44 -13.73 -13.42
C GLY A 282 -8.59 -12.91 -12.84
N MET A 283 -8.97 -11.81 -13.51
CA MET A 283 -10.09 -10.97 -13.12
C MET A 283 -11.42 -11.74 -13.06
N LEU A 284 -11.71 -12.58 -14.07
CA LEU A 284 -12.95 -13.35 -14.13
C LEU A 284 -13.00 -14.42 -13.03
N ALA A 285 -11.87 -15.09 -12.75
CA ALA A 285 -11.79 -16.06 -11.65
C ALA A 285 -12.00 -15.38 -10.29
N ALA A 286 -11.38 -14.22 -10.07
CA ALA A 286 -11.59 -13.41 -8.87
C ALA A 286 -13.06 -12.98 -8.72
N ALA A 287 -13.67 -12.50 -9.80
CA ALA A 287 -15.08 -12.09 -9.79
C ALA A 287 -16.02 -13.25 -9.43
N ALA A 288 -15.77 -14.46 -10.00
CA ALA A 288 -16.54 -15.66 -9.69
C ALA A 288 -16.40 -16.07 -8.21
N ALA A 289 -15.17 -16.08 -7.66
CA ALA A 289 -14.93 -16.43 -6.27
C ALA A 289 -15.58 -15.43 -5.30
N MET A 290 -15.46 -14.13 -5.56
CA MET A 290 -16.09 -13.09 -4.75
C MET A 290 -17.62 -13.13 -4.84
N ALA A 291 -18.20 -13.36 -6.02
CA ALA A 291 -19.65 -13.49 -6.19
C ALA A 291 -20.19 -14.70 -5.39
N LEU A 292 -19.50 -15.83 -5.47
CA LEU A 292 -19.85 -17.02 -4.70
C LEU A 292 -19.74 -16.80 -3.19
N ALA A 293 -18.67 -16.14 -2.73
CA ALA A 293 -18.46 -15.80 -1.33
C ALA A 293 -19.56 -14.83 -0.83
N GLY A 294 -19.88 -13.80 -1.61
CA GLY A 294 -20.95 -12.85 -1.29
C GLY A 294 -22.33 -13.53 -1.18
N ALA A 295 -22.66 -14.41 -2.14
CA ALA A 295 -23.91 -15.17 -2.11
C ALA A 295 -24.03 -16.09 -0.87
N ARG A 296 -22.94 -16.78 -0.51
CA ARG A 296 -22.88 -17.65 0.68
C ARG A 296 -22.95 -16.86 1.98
N ALA A 297 -22.20 -15.76 2.08
CA ALA A 297 -22.25 -14.88 3.24
C ALA A 297 -23.67 -14.32 3.47
N ALA A 298 -24.34 -13.85 2.41
CA ALA A 298 -25.71 -13.36 2.49
C ALA A 298 -26.73 -14.43 2.91
N ALA A 299 -26.47 -15.70 2.62
CA ALA A 299 -27.33 -16.83 2.99
C ALA A 299 -27.04 -17.40 4.38
N ASP A 300 -25.96 -16.97 5.06
CA ASP A 300 -25.52 -17.50 6.37
C ASP A 300 -25.45 -16.39 7.44
N PRO A 301 -26.56 -16.13 8.17
CA PRO A 301 -26.56 -15.15 9.24
C PRO A 301 -25.60 -15.48 10.40
N ALA A 302 -25.30 -16.77 10.63
CA ALA A 302 -24.38 -17.17 11.70
C ALA A 302 -22.93 -16.80 11.34
N LEU A 303 -22.54 -16.99 10.08
CA LEU A 303 -21.25 -16.56 9.59
C LEU A 303 -21.09 -15.03 9.69
N LEU A 304 -22.11 -14.26 9.30
CA LEU A 304 -22.09 -12.81 9.41
C LEU A 304 -22.02 -12.34 10.87
N ALA A 305 -22.69 -13.03 11.80
CA ALA A 305 -22.59 -12.74 13.22
C ALA A 305 -21.16 -12.98 13.75
N LEU A 306 -20.55 -14.12 13.38
CA LEU A 306 -19.17 -14.43 13.73
C LEU A 306 -18.18 -13.42 13.13
N ALA A 307 -18.37 -13.04 11.86
CA ALA A 307 -17.53 -12.05 11.20
C ALA A 307 -17.57 -10.68 11.91
N ARG A 308 -18.77 -10.24 12.33
CA ARG A 308 -18.94 -8.99 13.12
C ARG A 308 -18.29 -9.09 14.49
N GLU A 309 -18.41 -10.22 15.19
CA GLU A 309 -17.76 -10.44 16.48
C GLU A 309 -16.23 -10.33 16.35
N GLN A 310 -15.64 -11.03 15.38
CA GLN A 310 -14.20 -10.97 15.11
C GLN A 310 -13.73 -9.57 14.73
N HIS A 311 -14.52 -8.84 13.92
CA HIS A 311 -14.23 -7.47 13.54
C HIS A 311 -14.22 -6.53 14.75
N ALA A 312 -15.22 -6.60 15.63
CA ALA A 312 -15.28 -5.81 16.86
C ALA A 312 -14.10 -6.09 17.80
N GLN A 313 -13.62 -7.34 17.86
CA GLN A 313 -12.43 -7.71 18.63
C GLN A 313 -11.14 -7.18 18.01
N SER A 314 -11.04 -7.12 16.69
CA SER A 314 -9.85 -6.68 15.96
C SER A 314 -9.75 -5.16 15.82
N CYS A 315 -10.89 -4.46 15.80
CA CYS A 315 -11.01 -3.01 15.63
C CYS A 315 -11.81 -2.38 16.79
N PRO A 316 -11.37 -2.52 18.08
CA PRO A 316 -12.16 -2.09 19.24
C PRO A 316 -12.36 -0.57 19.30
N ASP A 317 -11.44 0.21 18.73
CA ASP A 317 -11.49 1.68 18.72
C ASP A 317 -12.24 2.24 17.50
N GLY A 318 -12.73 1.36 16.61
CA GLY A 318 -13.39 1.75 15.37
C GLY A 318 -12.47 2.39 14.34
N TYR A 319 -13.06 3.04 13.35
CA TYR A 319 -12.34 3.70 12.26
C TYR A 319 -11.96 5.14 12.60
N THR A 320 -10.69 5.47 12.40
CA THR A 320 -10.20 6.85 12.39
C THR A 320 -9.52 7.11 11.05
N CYS A 321 -10.05 8.06 10.29
CA CYS A 321 -9.49 8.41 8.98
C CYS A 321 -8.05 8.94 9.14
N PRO A 322 -7.05 8.38 8.44
CA PRO A 322 -5.67 8.86 8.51
C PRO A 322 -5.46 10.20 7.78
N MET A 323 -6.43 10.63 6.97
CA MET A 323 -6.38 11.89 6.25
C MET A 323 -7.03 13.03 7.06
N PRO A 324 -6.51 14.27 6.97
CA PRO A 324 -7.14 15.43 7.60
C PRO A 324 -8.60 15.63 7.16
N GLU A 325 -9.43 16.20 8.04
CA GLU A 325 -10.85 16.44 7.76
C GLU A 325 -11.08 17.29 6.49
N ASN A 326 -10.21 18.27 6.25
CA ASN A 326 -10.26 19.15 5.09
C ASN A 326 -9.60 18.58 3.83
N ALA A 327 -9.02 17.38 3.90
CA ALA A 327 -8.48 16.72 2.73
C ALA A 327 -9.61 16.36 1.74
N VAL A 328 -9.38 16.65 0.48
CA VAL A 328 -10.27 16.29 -0.64
C VAL A 328 -9.55 15.30 -1.57
N PRO A 329 -10.29 14.45 -2.29
CA PRO A 329 -9.66 13.58 -3.29
C PRO A 329 -8.82 14.38 -4.26
N ALA A 330 -7.58 13.91 -4.51
CA ALA A 330 -6.76 14.51 -5.55
C ALA A 330 -7.41 14.23 -6.92
N TYR A 331 -7.61 15.28 -7.70
CA TYR A 331 -7.97 15.12 -9.10
C TYR A 331 -6.67 15.00 -9.89
N VAL A 332 -6.59 14.00 -10.73
CA VAL A 332 -5.52 13.92 -11.73
C VAL A 332 -5.83 15.02 -12.74
N GLU A 333 -4.99 16.06 -12.80
CA GLU A 333 -5.03 17.11 -13.82
C GLU A 333 -4.48 16.58 -15.15
#